data_4a75ef43af768e7843a5b596ac536d18
#
_entry.id   4a75ef43af768e7843a5b596ac536d18
#
_cell.length_a   1.000
_cell.length_b   1.000
_cell.length_c   1.000
_cell.angle_alpha   90.00
_cell.angle_beta   90.00
_cell.angle_gamma   90.00
#
_symmetry.space_group_name_H-M   'P 1'
#
loop_
_entity.id
_entity.type
_entity.pdbx_description
1 polymer ?
#
loop_
_entity_poly.entity_id
_entity_poly.type
_entity_poly.pdbx_seq_one_letter_code
_entity_poly.pdbx_strand_id
1 'polypeptide(L)'
;MRDFVDVQLDLSDPASQSIKVSLSWMPRSKCQHWSLPIWTPGSYTVREHVQHLHSLNLIQGSTELTVQRVCPSGWKIELDSLETLTLSYVIQARQLTVRTCYLDPDFASLCLAAAVVEIDGHRWSPHQLKVSLPVSWKAYIPLLGEGSFYAEDFDHLVDAPFHAGCFQSHHFDVNTNKHQLVCIGDPPMGWPSGFLEDISSICKATCSLMEDSPPAGDRYQLVIQMLDSGYGGLEHDYGAVLQYSWRALSEQDGYRKLLQLIGHEYLHQWNVRRLRPREYRPYDYSEAVISDSLWFAEGVTSYFDLALPFLAGLSDRLDLLKDLSAEFSPLLIHTGRCYQSLADSSREAWVKLYKSTPASVDVQVSYYRLGAALAFCLDVRLRQQGSSLAQILRRLWLKFGLSARGYSRLDIYESIAEVDLDLAKEVNNWLDQLNNLPLKSVINDLGLHLEPVLSNEGETGLTLVESEGQIKITRVTIGSMANQAGLVVGDELLAIGGFRCRHVDDLKALMPNDHSVVITYSRRGRLGETTIASNQPGVDHWDITMDDQASSKTINLRERWLEIV
;
A
#
# COMPACT_ATOMS: atom_id res chain seq x y z
N MET A 1 9.85 1.63 41.01
CA MET A 1 10.30 2.19 39.71
C MET A 1 9.38 1.65 38.63
N ARG A 2 8.84 2.46 37.74
CA ARG A 2 8.09 1.92 36.59
C ARG A 2 9.10 1.26 35.66
N ASP A 3 8.87 0.00 35.33
CA ASP A 3 9.73 -0.80 34.44
C ASP A 3 9.41 -0.42 32.99
N PHE A 4 10.07 0.61 32.47
CA PHE A 4 9.91 1.09 31.08
C PHE A 4 11.25 1.09 30.35
N VAL A 5 11.19 1.08 29.02
CA VAL A 5 12.33 1.23 28.13
C VAL A 5 12.47 2.69 27.74
N ASP A 6 13.62 3.29 28.08
CA ASP A 6 13.96 4.65 27.59
C ASP A 6 14.54 4.56 26.18
N VAL A 7 13.96 5.27 25.23
CA VAL A 7 14.42 5.38 23.84
C VAL A 7 14.80 6.82 23.54
N GLN A 8 15.96 7.07 22.99
CA GLN A 8 16.44 8.38 22.60
C GLN A 8 16.83 8.39 21.13
N LEU A 9 16.33 9.37 20.38
CA LEU A 9 16.71 9.65 19.01
C LEU A 9 17.38 11.02 18.94
N ASP A 10 18.60 11.07 18.41
CA ASP A 10 19.31 12.33 18.17
C ASP A 10 19.35 12.63 16.66
N LEU A 11 18.58 13.67 16.27
CA LEU A 11 18.49 14.21 14.92
C LEU A 11 19.08 15.65 14.86
N SER A 12 19.85 16.06 15.86
CA SER A 12 20.36 17.43 15.97
C SER A 12 21.33 17.84 14.85
N ASP A 13 21.91 16.86 14.13
CA ASP A 13 22.76 17.08 12.95
C ASP A 13 22.11 16.49 11.69
N PRO A 14 21.10 17.17 11.10
CA PRO A 14 20.36 16.62 9.97
C PRO A 14 21.20 16.50 8.68
N ALA A 15 22.26 17.30 8.53
CA ALA A 15 23.16 17.20 7.38
C ALA A 15 23.94 15.89 7.33
N SER A 16 24.11 15.20 8.46
CA SER A 16 24.75 13.88 8.52
C SER A 16 23.90 12.78 7.86
N GLN A 17 22.60 12.98 7.70
CA GLN A 17 21.62 11.97 7.26
C GLN A 17 21.70 10.68 8.09
N SER A 18 21.96 10.84 9.39
CA SER A 18 22.19 9.74 10.33
C SER A 18 21.50 10.03 11.65
N ILE A 19 20.82 9.03 12.20
CA ILE A 19 20.12 9.12 13.47
C ILE A 19 20.92 8.34 14.51
N LYS A 20 21.31 8.96 15.61
CA LYS A 20 21.88 8.23 16.75
C LYS A 20 20.72 7.74 17.62
N VAL A 21 20.72 6.45 17.87
CA VAL A 21 19.68 5.78 18.66
C VAL A 21 20.32 5.24 19.94
N SER A 22 19.66 5.45 21.07
CA SER A 22 20.04 4.88 22.35
C SER A 22 18.83 4.32 23.08
N LEU A 23 18.94 3.09 23.59
CA LEU A 23 17.92 2.45 24.40
C LEU A 23 18.50 2.08 25.76
N SER A 24 17.77 2.34 26.84
CA SER A 24 18.15 1.92 28.19
C SER A 24 17.03 1.14 28.85
N TRP A 25 17.36 -0.02 29.45
CA TRP A 25 16.41 -0.89 30.12
C TRP A 25 17.03 -1.67 31.27
N MET A 26 16.21 -2.15 32.17
CA MET A 26 16.60 -3.10 33.21
C MET A 26 16.40 -4.52 32.70
N PRO A 27 17.46 -5.35 32.53
CA PRO A 27 17.29 -6.71 32.04
C PRO A 27 16.51 -7.58 33.01
N ARG A 28 15.60 -8.42 32.49
CA ARG A 28 14.76 -9.35 33.28
C ARG A 28 15.35 -10.74 33.43
N SER A 29 16.39 -11.04 32.65
CA SER A 29 17.13 -12.32 32.69
C SER A 29 18.60 -12.07 32.37
N LYS A 30 19.47 -13.03 32.71
CA LYS A 30 20.89 -12.94 32.36
C LYS A 30 21.13 -13.11 30.86
N CYS A 31 20.32 -13.89 30.17
CA CYS A 31 20.36 -13.98 28.72
C CYS A 31 19.47 -12.91 28.12
N GLN A 32 20.03 -11.96 27.41
CA GLN A 32 19.31 -10.88 26.74
C GLN A 32 19.39 -11.05 25.24
N HIS A 33 18.25 -10.84 24.55
CA HIS A 33 18.15 -10.79 23.11
C HIS A 33 17.48 -9.47 22.70
N TRP A 34 17.84 -8.97 21.54
CA TRP A 34 17.13 -7.89 20.87
C TRP A 34 17.28 -8.02 19.36
N SER A 35 16.31 -7.49 18.64
CA SER A 35 16.34 -7.51 17.18
C SER A 35 15.72 -6.26 16.58
N LEU A 36 16.22 -5.83 15.43
CA LEU A 36 15.57 -4.81 14.63
C LEU A 36 14.48 -5.47 13.78
N PRO A 37 13.24 -4.94 13.74
CA PRO A 37 12.20 -5.41 12.84
C PRO A 37 12.67 -5.52 11.40
N ILE A 38 12.27 -6.57 10.70
CA ILE A 38 12.61 -6.75 9.28
C ILE A 38 11.50 -6.26 8.35
N TRP A 39 10.38 -5.85 8.89
CA TRP A 39 9.24 -5.30 8.18
C TRP A 39 8.39 -4.39 9.09
N THR A 40 7.44 -3.68 8.52
CA THR A 40 6.45 -2.88 9.25
C THR A 40 5.03 -3.28 8.82
N PRO A 41 4.03 -3.30 9.72
CA PRO A 41 2.64 -3.51 9.36
C PRO A 41 2.18 -2.58 8.24
N GLY A 42 1.30 -3.08 7.35
CA GLY A 42 0.91 -2.39 6.11
C GLY A 42 1.89 -2.57 4.95
N SER A 43 3.04 -3.21 5.18
CA SER A 43 4.05 -3.43 4.15
C SER A 43 4.53 -4.88 4.12
N TYR A 44 3.87 -5.71 3.36
CA TYR A 44 4.07 -7.16 3.29
C TYR A 44 5.33 -7.54 2.47
N THR A 45 6.49 -7.01 2.86
CA THR A 45 7.80 -7.35 2.28
C THR A 45 8.91 -7.20 3.31
N VAL A 46 9.86 -8.12 3.29
CA VAL A 46 11.09 -8.03 4.09
C VAL A 46 11.97 -6.92 3.53
N ARG A 47 12.36 -5.96 4.38
CA ARG A 47 13.08 -4.74 3.97
C ARG A 47 14.53 -4.68 4.41
N GLU A 48 15.00 -5.67 5.18
CA GLU A 48 16.38 -5.71 5.66
C GLU A 48 16.84 -4.36 6.29
N HIS A 49 16.03 -3.75 7.15
CA HIS A 49 16.30 -2.44 7.78
C HIS A 49 17.68 -2.37 8.42
N VAL A 50 18.17 -3.50 8.92
CA VAL A 50 19.49 -3.63 9.56
C VAL A 50 20.66 -3.25 8.63
N GLN A 51 20.47 -3.23 7.31
CA GLN A 51 21.51 -2.75 6.36
C GLN A 51 21.91 -1.29 6.62
N HIS A 52 21.05 -0.51 7.26
CA HIS A 52 21.27 0.89 7.60
C HIS A 52 21.82 1.09 9.00
N LEU A 53 21.93 0.00 9.81
CA LEU A 53 22.41 0.05 11.19
C LEU A 53 23.91 -0.20 11.25
N HIS A 54 24.62 0.69 11.94
CA HIS A 54 26.07 0.52 12.21
C HIS A 54 26.46 1.07 13.59
N SER A 55 27.72 0.86 13.99
CA SER A 55 28.31 1.37 15.24
C SER A 55 27.55 0.95 16.50
N LEU A 56 27.08 -0.33 16.52
CA LEU A 56 26.37 -0.87 17.67
C LEU A 56 27.32 -1.08 18.84
N ASN A 57 26.96 -0.53 20.00
CA ASN A 57 27.68 -0.63 21.25
C ASN A 57 26.72 -0.87 22.42
N LEU A 58 27.08 -1.78 23.33
CA LEU A 58 26.32 -2.10 24.53
C LEU A 58 27.18 -1.83 25.78
N ILE A 59 26.60 -1.11 26.75
CA ILE A 59 27.26 -0.74 28.00
C ILE A 59 26.42 -1.20 29.19
N GLN A 60 27.08 -1.74 30.23
CA GLN A 60 26.49 -1.97 31.54
C GLN A 60 27.31 -1.19 32.59
N GLY A 61 26.66 -0.22 33.25
CA GLY A 61 27.37 0.74 34.11
C GLY A 61 28.42 1.54 33.32
N SER A 62 29.70 1.29 33.55
CA SER A 62 30.84 1.89 32.82
C SER A 62 31.56 0.88 31.91
N THR A 63 31.09 -0.35 31.83
CA THR A 63 31.74 -1.45 31.11
C THR A 63 31.12 -1.67 29.75
N GLU A 64 31.92 -1.62 28.70
CA GLU A 64 31.52 -2.01 27.36
C GLU A 64 31.47 -3.54 27.25
N LEU A 65 30.38 -4.07 26.69
CA LEU A 65 30.12 -5.49 26.58
C LEU A 65 30.20 -5.97 25.14
N THR A 66 30.82 -7.12 24.95
CA THR A 66 30.89 -7.77 23.63
C THR A 66 29.62 -8.56 23.39
N VAL A 67 28.86 -8.20 22.31
CA VAL A 67 27.60 -8.85 21.93
C VAL A 67 27.83 -9.88 20.83
N GLN A 68 27.05 -10.96 20.86
CA GLN A 68 27.03 -11.96 19.80
C GLN A 68 25.89 -11.68 18.81
N ARG A 69 26.18 -11.61 17.52
CA ARG A 69 25.16 -11.56 16.46
C ARG A 69 24.63 -12.98 16.23
N VAL A 70 23.31 -13.17 16.30
CA VAL A 70 22.66 -14.50 16.18
C VAL A 70 21.91 -14.69 14.87
N CYS A 71 21.47 -13.58 14.26
CA CYS A 71 20.92 -13.56 12.91
C CYS A 71 21.21 -12.18 12.27
N PRO A 72 20.91 -11.94 11.00
CA PRO A 72 21.18 -10.64 10.35
C PRO A 72 20.69 -9.43 11.13
N SER A 73 19.52 -9.49 11.74
CA SER A 73 18.86 -8.39 12.47
C SER A 73 18.84 -8.55 13.99
N GLY A 74 19.50 -9.60 14.57
CA GLY A 74 19.38 -9.92 15.98
C GLY A 74 20.70 -10.19 16.69
N TRP A 75 20.72 -9.85 17.98
CA TRP A 75 21.89 -9.98 18.86
C TRP A 75 21.51 -10.60 20.20
N LYS A 76 22.49 -11.18 20.87
CA LYS A 76 22.35 -11.69 22.23
C LYS A 76 23.59 -11.42 23.06
N ILE A 77 23.40 -11.50 24.38
CA ILE A 77 24.48 -11.48 25.39
C ILE A 77 24.09 -12.28 26.61
N GLU A 78 25.10 -12.87 27.28
CA GLU A 78 24.98 -13.42 28.64
C GLU A 78 25.58 -12.41 29.63
N LEU A 79 24.82 -12.09 30.69
CA LEU A 79 25.15 -11.08 31.70
C LEU A 79 25.58 -11.72 33.01
N ASP A 80 26.53 -11.11 33.68
CA ASP A 80 26.90 -11.48 35.04
C ASP A 80 25.94 -10.90 36.08
N SER A 81 25.40 -9.69 35.84
CA SER A 81 24.46 -8.98 36.72
C SER A 81 23.24 -8.45 35.94
N LEU A 82 22.18 -8.08 36.67
CA LEU A 82 20.96 -7.49 36.10
C LEU A 82 20.94 -5.95 36.26
N GLU A 83 22.10 -5.31 36.15
CA GLU A 83 22.17 -3.84 36.11
C GLU A 83 21.68 -3.30 34.79
N THR A 84 21.27 -2.02 34.79
CA THR A 84 20.78 -1.33 33.58
C THR A 84 21.73 -1.47 32.41
N LEU A 85 21.19 -1.85 31.26
CA LEU A 85 21.87 -1.86 29.98
C LEU A 85 21.57 -0.59 29.19
N THR A 86 22.57 -0.12 28.46
CA THR A 86 22.40 0.95 27.46
C THR A 86 22.98 0.48 26.14
N LEU A 87 22.12 0.33 25.14
CA LEU A 87 22.45 0.00 23.77
C LEU A 87 22.45 1.28 22.94
N SER A 88 23.51 1.50 22.17
CA SER A 88 23.59 2.62 21.22
C SER A 88 23.99 2.15 19.83
N TYR A 89 23.46 2.80 18.80
CA TYR A 89 23.79 2.54 17.40
C TYR A 89 23.42 3.74 16.54
N VAL A 90 23.79 3.68 15.26
CA VAL A 90 23.46 4.72 14.27
C VAL A 90 22.66 4.09 13.13
N ILE A 91 21.61 4.78 12.70
CA ILE A 91 20.81 4.46 11.52
C ILE A 91 21.08 5.48 10.42
N GLN A 92 21.47 5.01 9.23
CA GLN A 92 21.51 5.87 8.04
C GLN A 92 20.10 6.14 7.54
N ALA A 93 19.74 7.42 7.42
CA ALA A 93 18.38 7.89 7.10
C ALA A 93 18.37 8.63 5.76
N ARG A 94 18.55 7.88 4.65
CA ARG A 94 18.73 8.44 3.29
C ARG A 94 17.64 8.04 2.30
N GLN A 95 16.66 7.24 2.72
CA GLN A 95 15.61 6.75 1.84
C GLN A 95 14.26 7.33 2.25
N LEU A 96 13.70 8.19 1.40
CA LEU A 96 12.40 8.79 1.62
C LEU A 96 11.30 7.88 1.06
N THR A 97 10.77 7.03 1.93
CA THR A 97 9.53 6.28 1.70
C THR A 97 8.71 6.27 2.98
N VAL A 98 7.44 5.95 2.92
CA VAL A 98 6.58 5.81 4.11
C VAL A 98 7.01 4.68 5.06
N ARG A 99 8.03 3.87 4.68
CA ARG A 99 8.45 2.64 5.37
C ARG A 99 9.92 2.62 5.78
N THR A 100 10.64 3.71 5.58
CA THR A 100 12.09 3.85 5.87
C THR A 100 12.34 5.08 6.72
N CYS A 101 13.61 5.33 7.04
CA CYS A 101 14.03 6.55 7.73
C CYS A 101 14.69 7.52 6.74
N TYR A 102 14.25 8.77 6.81
CA TYR A 102 14.82 9.87 6.05
C TYR A 102 15.11 11.07 6.95
N LEU A 103 16.26 11.68 6.74
CA LEU A 103 16.70 12.89 7.44
C LEU A 103 17.52 13.76 6.49
N ASP A 104 17.18 15.02 6.39
CA ASP A 104 17.94 16.04 5.68
C ASP A 104 17.82 17.40 6.41
N PRO A 105 18.49 18.48 5.93
CA PRO A 105 18.39 19.79 6.56
C PRO A 105 17.01 20.42 6.62
N ASP A 106 16.04 19.93 5.84
CA ASP A 106 14.68 20.47 5.77
C ASP A 106 13.72 19.72 6.70
N PHE A 107 13.85 18.37 6.80
CA PHE A 107 12.94 17.56 7.63
C PHE A 107 13.45 16.16 7.94
N ALA A 108 12.76 15.52 8.89
CA ALA A 108 12.84 14.09 9.17
C ALA A 108 11.50 13.40 8.94
N SER A 109 11.55 12.17 8.39
CA SER A 109 10.41 11.26 8.27
C SER A 109 10.87 9.85 8.61
N LEU A 110 10.40 9.31 9.73
CA LEU A 110 10.90 8.06 10.29
C LEU A 110 9.78 7.03 10.46
N CYS A 111 9.96 5.87 9.87
CA CYS A 111 9.28 4.64 10.26
C CYS A 111 10.06 4.05 11.44
N LEU A 112 9.50 4.12 12.66
CA LEU A 112 10.23 3.70 13.87
C LEU A 112 10.54 2.21 13.91
N ALA A 113 9.77 1.37 13.20
CA ALA A 113 10.11 -0.05 13.01
C ALA A 113 11.45 -0.25 12.26
N ALA A 114 11.87 0.75 11.45
CA ALA A 114 13.16 0.72 10.76
C ALA A 114 14.32 1.29 11.61
N ALA A 115 14.01 1.81 12.80
CA ALA A 115 15.00 2.51 13.64
C ALA A 115 15.17 1.92 15.05
N VAL A 116 14.11 1.34 15.65
CA VAL A 116 14.11 0.93 17.06
C VAL A 116 14.09 -0.59 17.17
N VAL A 117 15.01 -1.15 17.95
CA VAL A 117 15.08 -2.59 18.21
C VAL A 117 14.02 -3.03 19.23
N GLU A 118 13.42 -4.20 19.02
CA GLU A 118 12.62 -4.91 20.03
C GLU A 118 13.56 -5.58 21.04
N ILE A 119 13.28 -5.42 22.34
CA ILE A 119 14.04 -6.05 23.43
C ILE A 119 13.20 -7.19 23.98
N ASP A 120 13.73 -8.42 23.92
CA ASP A 120 13.06 -9.61 24.40
C ASP A 120 12.68 -9.46 25.89
N GLY A 121 11.45 -9.86 26.21
CA GLY A 121 10.85 -9.67 27.54
C GLY A 121 10.36 -8.25 27.85
N HIS A 122 10.59 -7.25 26.97
CA HIS A 122 10.14 -5.87 27.17
C HIS A 122 9.14 -5.37 26.11
N ARG A 123 8.73 -6.21 25.17
CA ARG A 123 7.77 -5.83 24.12
C ARG A 123 6.51 -5.15 24.69
N TRP A 124 5.95 -5.71 25.74
CA TRP A 124 4.71 -5.23 26.40
C TRP A 124 4.97 -4.27 27.57
N SER A 125 6.21 -3.82 27.75
CA SER A 125 6.53 -2.75 28.68
C SER A 125 6.27 -1.41 28.05
N PRO A 126 5.94 -0.37 28.84
CA PRO A 126 5.89 1.00 28.34
C PRO A 126 7.24 1.46 27.81
N HIS A 127 7.20 2.28 26.75
CA HIS A 127 8.37 2.93 26.18
C HIS A 127 8.25 4.44 26.30
N GLN A 128 9.36 5.10 26.64
CA GLN A 128 9.45 6.56 26.68
C GLN A 128 10.43 7.03 25.59
N LEU A 129 9.91 7.76 24.60
CA LEU A 129 10.70 8.28 23.48
C LEU A 129 11.09 9.73 23.76
N LYS A 130 12.39 10.03 23.75
CA LYS A 130 12.94 11.39 23.79
C LYS A 130 13.64 11.67 22.46
N VAL A 131 13.47 12.90 21.95
CA VAL A 131 14.03 13.26 20.65
C VAL A 131 14.79 14.58 20.77
N SER A 132 16.05 14.58 20.32
CA SER A 132 16.85 15.80 20.14
C SER A 132 16.71 16.28 18.70
N LEU A 133 16.22 17.51 18.52
CA LEU A 133 15.95 18.13 17.22
C LEU A 133 16.76 19.41 17.03
N PRO A 134 16.98 19.87 15.79
CA PRO A 134 17.39 21.23 15.50
C PRO A 134 16.46 22.27 16.18
N VAL A 135 16.99 23.40 16.61
CA VAL A 135 16.29 24.38 17.46
C VAL A 135 14.95 24.87 16.88
N SER A 136 14.83 24.98 15.55
CA SER A 136 13.61 25.46 14.87
C SER A 136 12.58 24.37 14.59
N TRP A 137 12.93 23.08 14.75
CA TRP A 137 12.07 21.99 14.37
C TRP A 137 11.06 21.64 15.45
N LYS A 138 9.89 21.17 15.02
CA LYS A 138 8.85 20.56 15.87
C LYS A 138 8.68 19.10 15.51
N ALA A 139 8.39 18.28 16.51
CA ALA A 139 8.01 16.90 16.32
C ALA A 139 6.49 16.77 16.06
N TYR A 140 6.14 15.89 15.14
CA TYR A 140 4.78 15.48 14.81
C TYR A 140 4.71 13.96 14.91
N ILE A 141 4.05 13.46 15.94
CA ILE A 141 3.92 12.05 16.25
C ILE A 141 2.61 11.84 17.03
N PRO A 142 1.80 10.81 16.73
CA PRO A 142 0.50 10.58 17.39
C PRO A 142 0.64 9.89 18.77
N LEU A 143 1.71 10.17 19.51
CA LEU A 143 1.92 9.73 20.89
C LEU A 143 1.65 10.88 21.89
N LEU A 144 1.31 10.50 23.12
CA LEU A 144 1.09 11.48 24.18
C LEU A 144 2.43 12.02 24.69
N GLY A 145 2.53 13.35 24.85
CA GLY A 145 3.69 14.02 25.41
C GLY A 145 4.14 15.24 24.60
N GLU A 146 5.11 15.96 25.15
CA GLU A 146 5.78 17.09 24.51
C GLU A 146 7.27 17.03 24.85
N GLY A 147 8.13 16.91 23.82
CA GLY A 147 9.57 16.69 23.96
C GLY A 147 9.97 15.30 24.49
N SER A 148 9.07 14.63 25.18
CA SER A 148 9.16 13.23 25.59
C SER A 148 7.81 12.58 25.39
N PHE A 149 7.75 11.49 24.64
CA PHE A 149 6.54 10.85 24.18
C PHE A 149 6.39 9.47 24.85
N TYR A 150 5.15 9.09 25.13
CA TYR A 150 4.83 7.84 25.80
C TYR A 150 4.12 6.86 24.85
N ALA A 151 4.66 5.65 24.75
CA ALA A 151 4.01 4.51 24.10
C ALA A 151 3.70 3.42 25.13
N GLU A 152 2.53 2.80 25.01
CA GLU A 152 2.04 1.78 25.95
C GLU A 152 2.89 0.51 25.91
N ASP A 153 3.43 0.20 24.74
CA ASP A 153 4.29 -0.96 24.45
C ASP A 153 5.17 -0.69 23.22
N PHE A 154 5.93 -1.70 22.79
CA PHE A 154 6.78 -1.62 21.61
C PHE A 154 5.96 -1.49 20.32
N ASP A 155 4.85 -2.23 20.18
CA ASP A 155 4.01 -2.18 18.99
C ASP A 155 3.45 -0.76 18.79
N HIS A 156 2.98 -0.11 19.87
CA HIS A 156 2.51 1.27 19.84
C HIS A 156 3.62 2.27 19.51
N LEU A 157 4.85 2.02 19.99
CA LEU A 157 5.99 2.88 19.65
C LEU A 157 6.36 2.81 18.17
N VAL A 158 6.56 1.60 17.65
CA VAL A 158 7.08 1.43 16.28
C VAL A 158 6.02 1.66 15.22
N ASP A 159 4.74 1.61 15.60
CA ASP A 159 3.63 1.99 14.73
C ASP A 159 3.42 3.50 14.62
N ALA A 160 3.92 4.29 15.57
CA ALA A 160 3.75 5.74 15.55
C ALA A 160 4.67 6.38 14.49
N PRO A 161 4.14 6.95 13.38
CA PRO A 161 4.97 7.62 12.38
C PRO A 161 5.54 8.90 13.00
N PHE A 162 6.85 9.10 12.87
CA PHE A 162 7.54 10.26 13.40
C PHE A 162 7.97 11.19 12.27
N HIS A 163 7.57 12.45 12.39
CA HIS A 163 8.02 13.53 11.50
C HIS A 163 8.54 14.70 12.31
N ALA A 164 9.54 15.39 11.79
CA ALA A 164 10.04 16.62 12.42
C ALA A 164 10.52 17.61 11.36
N GLY A 165 10.26 18.88 11.61
CA GLY A 165 10.60 19.98 10.71
C GLY A 165 9.80 21.25 11.00
N CYS A 166 9.83 22.20 10.05
CA CYS A 166 9.04 23.43 10.09
C CYS A 166 7.83 23.31 9.16
N PHE A 167 6.85 22.45 9.51
CA PHE A 167 5.70 22.16 8.66
C PHE A 167 4.49 23.05 9.00
N GLN A 168 3.62 23.22 7.99
CA GLN A 168 2.26 23.67 8.23
C GLN A 168 1.44 22.50 8.75
N SER A 169 0.67 22.73 9.80
CA SER A 169 -0.27 21.75 10.32
C SER A 169 -1.62 22.39 10.55
N HIS A 170 -2.67 21.64 10.23
CA HIS A 170 -4.05 22.07 10.33
C HIS A 170 -4.84 21.09 11.17
N HIS A 171 -5.90 21.56 11.83
CA HIS A 171 -6.86 20.68 12.46
C HIS A 171 -8.16 20.69 11.65
N PHE A 172 -8.82 19.52 11.58
CA PHE A 172 -10.11 19.38 10.95
C PHE A 172 -11.01 18.45 11.79
N ASP A 173 -12.31 18.67 11.68
CA ASP A 173 -13.27 17.91 12.49
C ASP A 173 -13.89 16.77 11.68
N VAL A 174 -13.89 15.57 12.27
CA VAL A 174 -14.60 14.39 11.79
C VAL A 174 -15.63 13.99 12.85
N ASN A 175 -16.89 14.33 12.61
CA ASN A 175 -17.95 14.25 13.61
C ASN A 175 -17.57 15.04 14.89
N THR A 176 -17.40 14.35 16.01
CA THR A 176 -17.01 14.95 17.29
C THR A 176 -15.49 14.91 17.54
N ASN A 177 -14.72 14.27 16.66
CA ASN A 177 -13.29 14.07 16.83
C ASN A 177 -12.48 15.11 16.05
N LYS A 178 -11.38 15.58 16.65
CA LYS A 178 -10.47 16.53 16.03
C LYS A 178 -9.21 15.83 15.54
N HIS A 179 -8.99 15.86 14.24
CA HIS A 179 -7.83 15.26 13.57
C HIS A 179 -6.78 16.32 13.21
N GLN A 180 -5.55 15.89 13.02
CA GLN A 180 -4.46 16.76 12.58
C GLN A 180 -4.01 16.37 11.16
N LEU A 181 -3.88 17.37 10.27
CA LEU A 181 -3.19 17.26 8.99
C LEU A 181 -1.81 17.90 9.11
N VAL A 182 -0.78 17.21 8.64
CA VAL A 182 0.59 17.72 8.52
C VAL A 182 1.00 17.64 7.05
N CYS A 183 1.35 18.79 6.44
CA CYS A 183 1.81 18.84 5.05
C CYS A 183 3.35 18.98 5.04
N ILE A 184 4.02 18.02 4.40
CA ILE A 184 5.47 18.05 4.15
C ILE A 184 5.67 18.36 2.66
N GLY A 185 6.00 19.60 2.35
CA GLY A 185 5.98 20.16 1.01
C GLY A 185 4.58 20.57 0.55
N ASP A 186 4.54 21.47 -0.43
CA ASP A 186 3.30 21.99 -1.02
C ASP A 186 3.31 21.79 -2.54
N PRO A 187 2.14 21.59 -3.18
CA PRO A 187 2.07 21.61 -4.64
C PRO A 187 2.48 22.98 -5.18
N PRO A 188 3.23 23.08 -6.30
CA PRO A 188 3.66 24.36 -6.86
C PRO A 188 2.53 25.34 -7.16
N MET A 189 1.32 24.85 -7.42
CA MET A 189 0.12 25.66 -7.69
C MET A 189 -0.71 25.91 -6.42
N GLY A 190 -0.23 25.49 -5.25
CA GLY A 190 -0.96 25.48 -3.99
C GLY A 190 -1.95 24.30 -3.90
N TRP A 191 -2.49 24.07 -2.71
CA TRP A 191 -3.53 23.09 -2.47
C TRP A 191 -4.85 23.52 -3.11
N PRO A 192 -5.68 22.58 -3.60
CA PRO A 192 -7.02 22.89 -4.09
C PRO A 192 -7.86 23.64 -3.06
N SER A 193 -8.71 24.55 -3.53
CA SER A 193 -9.64 25.25 -2.65
C SER A 193 -10.57 24.25 -1.98
N GLY A 194 -10.77 24.38 -0.66
CA GLY A 194 -11.62 23.46 0.10
C GLY A 194 -10.94 22.13 0.48
N PHE A 195 -9.64 21.99 0.26
CA PHE A 195 -8.92 20.73 0.47
C PHE A 195 -9.13 20.13 1.88
N LEU A 196 -9.12 20.97 2.91
CA LEU A 196 -9.29 20.50 4.30
C LEU A 196 -10.73 20.02 4.57
N GLU A 197 -11.71 20.70 3.99
CA GLU A 197 -13.13 20.36 4.04
C GLU A 197 -13.40 19.06 3.28
N ASP A 198 -12.74 18.86 2.14
CA ASP A 198 -12.86 17.64 1.34
C ASP A 198 -12.28 16.42 2.07
N ILE A 199 -11.10 16.57 2.71
CA ILE A 199 -10.54 15.54 3.60
C ILE A 199 -11.54 15.19 4.72
N SER A 200 -12.10 16.21 5.38
CA SER A 200 -13.11 15.99 6.42
C SER A 200 -14.33 15.23 5.88
N SER A 201 -14.77 15.53 4.66
CA SER A 201 -15.92 14.90 4.01
C SER A 201 -15.63 13.42 3.68
N ILE A 202 -14.45 13.09 3.16
CA ILE A 202 -13.98 11.71 2.94
C ILE A 202 -13.97 10.92 4.26
N CYS A 203 -13.38 11.48 5.31
CA CYS A 203 -13.33 10.84 6.62
C CYS A 203 -14.73 10.59 7.21
N LYS A 204 -15.65 11.56 7.07
CA LYS A 204 -17.05 11.42 7.48
C LYS A 204 -17.81 10.38 6.67
N ALA A 205 -17.58 10.31 5.35
CA ALA A 205 -18.16 9.28 4.50
C ALA A 205 -17.68 7.88 4.93
N THR A 206 -16.40 7.73 5.31
CA THR A 206 -15.85 6.48 5.85
C THR A 206 -16.49 6.11 7.20
N CYS A 207 -16.68 7.08 8.10
CA CYS A 207 -17.41 6.85 9.36
C CYS A 207 -18.85 6.41 9.11
N SER A 208 -19.53 7.00 8.12
CA SER A 208 -20.88 6.61 7.71
C SER A 208 -20.89 5.20 7.12
N LEU A 209 -19.91 4.85 6.28
CA LEU A 209 -19.72 3.50 5.76
C LEU A 209 -19.59 2.47 6.90
N MET A 210 -18.87 2.79 7.96
CA MET A 210 -18.67 1.91 9.12
C MET A 210 -19.76 2.00 10.18
N GLU A 211 -20.67 3.00 10.10
CA GLU A 211 -21.66 3.34 11.14
C GLU A 211 -21.01 3.49 12.54
N ASP A 212 -19.80 4.04 12.56
CA ASP A 212 -19.01 4.14 13.79
C ASP A 212 -18.17 5.42 13.80
N SER A 213 -17.73 5.81 14.99
CA SER A 213 -16.75 6.88 15.19
C SER A 213 -15.33 6.40 14.87
N PRO A 214 -14.43 7.30 14.43
CA PRO A 214 -13.06 6.88 14.09
C PRO A 214 -12.35 6.26 15.29
N PRO A 215 -11.82 5.03 15.19
CA PRO A 215 -11.21 4.32 16.32
C PRO A 215 -10.00 5.02 16.96
N ALA A 216 -9.28 5.86 16.19
CA ALA A 216 -8.17 6.65 16.70
C ALA A 216 -8.62 7.85 17.57
N GLY A 217 -9.91 8.25 17.49
CA GLY A 217 -10.43 9.41 18.21
C GLY A 217 -9.70 10.70 17.82
N ASP A 218 -9.42 11.55 18.79
CA ASP A 218 -8.73 12.84 18.59
C ASP A 218 -7.22 12.70 18.32
N ARG A 219 -6.66 11.49 18.33
CA ARG A 219 -5.22 11.27 18.13
C ARG A 219 -4.83 11.05 16.67
N TYR A 220 -5.80 11.04 15.73
CA TYR A 220 -5.50 10.74 14.33
C TYR A 220 -4.68 11.86 13.67
N GLN A 221 -3.52 11.48 13.13
CA GLN A 221 -2.62 12.35 12.40
C GLN A 221 -2.49 11.87 10.94
N LEU A 222 -2.96 12.68 10.00
CA LEU A 222 -2.75 12.48 8.57
C LEU A 222 -1.51 13.27 8.15
N VAL A 223 -0.53 12.60 7.56
CA VAL A 223 0.67 13.23 7.03
C VAL A 223 0.68 13.07 5.52
N ILE A 224 0.79 14.16 4.78
CA ILE A 224 0.93 14.13 3.31
C ILE A 224 2.30 14.68 2.92
N GLN A 225 3.11 13.84 2.30
CA GLN A 225 4.38 14.21 1.70
C GLN A 225 4.15 14.50 0.21
N MET A 226 4.19 15.80 -0.15
CA MET A 226 4.04 16.23 -1.54
C MET A 226 5.39 16.20 -2.24
N LEU A 227 5.53 15.32 -3.23
CA LEU A 227 6.78 15.05 -3.94
C LEU A 227 6.63 15.39 -5.43
N ASP A 228 7.74 15.38 -6.18
CA ASP A 228 7.69 15.49 -7.64
C ASP A 228 7.28 14.16 -8.31
N SER A 229 7.54 13.04 -7.65
CA SER A 229 7.13 11.69 -8.05
C SER A 229 6.87 10.83 -6.82
N GLY A 230 6.00 9.85 -6.93
CA GLY A 230 5.64 8.94 -5.86
C GLY A 230 4.13 8.81 -5.69
N TYR A 231 3.71 7.66 -5.21
CA TYR A 231 2.33 7.33 -4.87
C TYR A 231 2.33 6.20 -3.83
N GLY A 232 1.51 6.32 -2.82
CA GLY A 232 1.25 5.28 -1.83
C GLY A 232 1.04 5.83 -0.45
N GLY A 233 0.56 4.96 0.43
CA GLY A 233 0.33 5.26 1.83
C GLY A 233 0.88 4.18 2.74
N LEU A 234 0.78 4.45 4.02
CA LEU A 234 0.97 3.50 5.09
C LEU A 234 0.05 3.89 6.25
N GLU A 235 -0.82 2.97 6.56
CA GLU A 235 -1.77 3.09 7.65
C GLU A 235 -1.12 2.79 9.01
N HIS A 236 -1.57 3.50 10.04
CA HIS A 236 -1.17 3.34 11.45
C HIS A 236 -2.39 3.34 12.36
N ASP A 237 -2.24 2.86 13.59
CA ASP A 237 -3.35 2.82 14.56
C ASP A 237 -3.89 4.24 14.87
N TYR A 238 -3.03 5.25 14.81
CA TYR A 238 -3.37 6.64 15.12
C TYR A 238 -2.99 7.61 14.00
N GLY A 239 -2.96 7.17 12.77
CA GLY A 239 -2.66 8.05 11.65
C GLY A 239 -2.45 7.32 10.33
N ALA A 240 -2.01 8.08 9.33
CA ALA A 240 -1.52 7.57 8.06
C ALA A 240 -0.46 8.51 7.49
N VAL A 241 0.47 7.96 6.73
CA VAL A 241 1.49 8.72 5.99
C VAL A 241 1.30 8.45 4.51
N LEU A 242 1.05 9.50 3.74
CA LEU A 242 0.85 9.43 2.30
C LEU A 242 2.00 10.10 1.56
N GLN A 243 2.41 9.52 0.45
CA GLN A 243 3.26 10.14 -0.57
C GLN A 243 2.44 10.36 -1.83
N TYR A 244 2.42 11.58 -2.34
CA TYR A 244 1.71 11.92 -3.56
C TYR A 244 2.52 12.85 -4.44
N SER A 245 2.42 12.66 -5.77
CA SER A 245 3.12 13.52 -6.73
C SER A 245 2.30 14.77 -7.04
N TRP A 246 2.93 15.96 -6.94
CA TRP A 246 2.29 17.20 -7.40
C TRP A 246 2.02 17.18 -8.92
N ARG A 247 2.78 16.38 -9.70
CA ARG A 247 2.52 16.19 -11.14
C ARG A 247 1.22 15.42 -11.33
N ALA A 248 1.06 14.31 -10.60
CA ALA A 248 -0.18 13.54 -10.61
C ALA A 248 -1.38 14.35 -10.10
N LEU A 249 -1.18 15.21 -9.08
CA LEU A 249 -2.22 16.12 -8.60
C LEU A 249 -2.70 17.10 -9.69
N SER A 250 -1.84 17.47 -10.63
CA SER A 250 -2.16 18.37 -11.74
C SER A 250 -2.87 17.70 -12.91
N GLU A 251 -2.99 16.37 -12.91
CA GLU A 251 -3.76 15.63 -13.91
C GLU A 251 -5.28 15.79 -13.69
N GLN A 252 -6.07 15.54 -14.72
CA GLN A 252 -7.53 15.73 -14.71
C GLN A 252 -8.21 15.03 -13.52
N ASP A 253 -7.82 13.77 -13.22
CA ASP A 253 -8.41 12.97 -12.13
C ASP A 253 -7.49 12.92 -10.88
N GLY A 254 -6.38 13.67 -10.90
CA GLY A 254 -5.33 13.57 -9.89
C GLY A 254 -5.81 13.92 -8.50
N TYR A 255 -6.63 14.94 -8.37
CA TYR A 255 -7.19 15.32 -7.07
C TYR A 255 -8.14 14.26 -6.51
N ARG A 256 -9.03 13.68 -7.34
CA ARG A 256 -9.92 12.60 -6.92
C ARG A 256 -9.13 11.37 -6.47
N LYS A 257 -8.04 11.01 -7.17
CA LYS A 257 -7.14 9.91 -6.78
C LYS A 257 -6.44 10.18 -5.45
N LEU A 258 -6.08 11.43 -5.13
CA LEU A 258 -5.58 11.78 -3.81
C LEU A 258 -6.63 11.57 -2.73
N LEU A 259 -7.88 11.98 -2.99
CA LEU A 259 -8.99 11.77 -2.05
C LEU A 259 -9.31 10.28 -1.85
N GLN A 260 -9.22 9.47 -2.91
CA GLN A 260 -9.31 7.99 -2.82
C GLN A 260 -8.21 7.43 -1.92
N LEU A 261 -6.96 7.83 -2.12
CA LEU A 261 -5.83 7.39 -1.29
C LEU A 261 -6.03 7.80 0.19
N ILE A 262 -6.51 9.02 0.46
CA ILE A 262 -6.86 9.44 1.82
C ILE A 262 -7.94 8.55 2.41
N GLY A 263 -8.98 8.23 1.64
CA GLY A 263 -10.06 7.35 2.05
C GLY A 263 -9.59 5.92 2.33
N HIS A 264 -8.69 5.39 1.49
CA HIS A 264 -8.06 4.07 1.65
C HIS A 264 -7.35 3.97 3.01
N GLU A 265 -6.41 4.89 3.26
CA GLU A 265 -5.63 4.90 4.50
C GLU A 265 -6.50 5.21 5.74
N TYR A 266 -7.57 5.99 5.56
CA TYR A 266 -8.47 6.29 6.66
C TYR A 266 -9.37 5.10 7.03
N LEU A 267 -9.85 4.31 6.06
CA LEU A 267 -10.66 3.11 6.29
C LEU A 267 -9.84 2.03 7.02
N HIS A 268 -8.54 2.01 6.82
CA HIS A 268 -7.64 1.09 7.51
C HIS A 268 -7.65 1.23 9.04
N GLN A 269 -8.14 2.32 9.63
CA GLN A 269 -8.34 2.39 11.08
C GLN A 269 -9.22 1.24 11.60
N TRP A 270 -10.19 0.79 10.79
CA TRP A 270 -11.02 -0.39 11.04
C TRP A 270 -10.39 -1.63 10.41
N ASN A 271 -10.38 -1.69 9.10
CA ASN A 271 -9.87 -2.78 8.26
C ASN A 271 -8.54 -2.35 7.64
N VAL A 272 -7.40 -2.62 8.22
CA VAL A 272 -6.79 -3.79 8.80
C VAL A 272 -6.18 -3.50 10.20
N ARG A 273 -6.17 -2.24 10.65
CA ARG A 273 -5.42 -1.92 11.87
C ARG A 273 -6.02 -2.58 13.12
N ARG A 274 -7.33 -2.65 13.21
CA ARG A 274 -8.04 -3.26 14.35
C ARG A 274 -8.81 -4.52 13.99
N LEU A 275 -9.55 -4.54 12.88
CA LEU A 275 -10.10 -5.75 12.28
C LEU A 275 -8.99 -6.42 11.45
N ARG A 276 -8.22 -7.30 12.06
CA ARG A 276 -6.94 -7.83 11.58
C ARG A 276 -7.03 -9.35 11.36
N PRO A 277 -6.45 -9.91 10.31
CA PRO A 277 -6.27 -11.37 10.21
C PRO A 277 -5.56 -11.92 11.45
N ARG A 278 -5.99 -13.08 11.91
CA ARG A 278 -5.47 -13.69 13.15
C ARG A 278 -3.97 -13.97 13.10
N GLU A 279 -3.43 -14.23 11.90
CA GLU A 279 -2.00 -14.48 11.66
C GLU A 279 -1.13 -13.27 12.03
N TYR A 280 -1.69 -12.06 12.01
CA TYR A 280 -1.03 -10.82 12.40
C TYR A 280 -1.29 -10.41 13.85
N ARG A 281 -1.76 -11.34 14.72
CA ARG A 281 -2.02 -11.04 16.15
C ARG A 281 -1.32 -12.01 17.09
N PRO A 282 -0.29 -11.56 17.84
CA PRO A 282 0.44 -10.30 17.67
C PRO A 282 1.25 -10.29 16.39
N TYR A 283 1.78 -9.14 15.99
CA TYR A 283 2.74 -9.09 14.88
C TYR A 283 4.01 -9.84 15.25
N ASP A 284 4.57 -10.58 14.32
CA ASP A 284 5.94 -11.09 14.39
C ASP A 284 6.83 -10.22 13.49
N TYR A 285 7.70 -9.41 14.10
CA TYR A 285 8.59 -8.52 13.35
C TYR A 285 9.85 -9.21 12.84
N SER A 286 10.06 -10.48 13.19
CA SER A 286 11.26 -11.23 12.86
C SER A 286 11.16 -12.07 11.58
N GLU A 287 9.93 -12.32 11.11
CA GLU A 287 9.69 -13.11 9.90
C GLU A 287 8.47 -12.65 9.10
N ALA A 288 8.37 -13.15 7.86
CA ALA A 288 7.22 -12.91 7.00
C ALA A 288 6.03 -13.75 7.49
N VAL A 289 4.88 -13.12 7.65
CA VAL A 289 3.65 -13.76 8.13
C VAL A 289 2.73 -14.09 6.95
N ILE A 290 2.45 -15.37 6.72
CA ILE A 290 1.59 -15.80 5.62
C ILE A 290 0.12 -15.69 6.03
N SER A 291 -0.68 -15.00 5.21
CA SER A 291 -2.14 -14.92 5.34
C SER A 291 -2.80 -15.02 3.95
N ASP A 292 -3.94 -15.69 3.87
CA ASP A 292 -4.77 -15.72 2.66
C ASP A 292 -5.86 -14.65 2.66
N SER A 293 -5.82 -13.72 3.62
CA SER A 293 -6.86 -12.73 3.87
C SER A 293 -6.48 -11.30 3.47
N LEU A 294 -5.32 -11.09 2.80
CA LEU A 294 -4.93 -9.74 2.36
C LEU A 294 -5.89 -9.15 1.33
N TRP A 295 -6.54 -9.99 0.52
CA TRP A 295 -7.60 -9.54 -0.39
C TRP A 295 -8.76 -8.86 0.35
N PHE A 296 -9.06 -9.30 1.59
CA PHE A 296 -10.11 -8.69 2.41
C PHE A 296 -9.60 -7.42 3.09
N ALA A 297 -8.38 -7.45 3.62
CA ALA A 297 -7.76 -6.28 4.24
C ALA A 297 -7.59 -5.13 3.23
N GLU A 298 -7.05 -5.42 2.05
CA GLU A 298 -6.65 -4.43 1.05
C GLU A 298 -7.65 -4.29 -0.10
N GLY A 299 -8.11 -5.43 -0.65
CA GLY A 299 -9.01 -5.40 -1.81
C GLY A 299 -10.40 -4.87 -1.48
N VAL A 300 -10.96 -5.17 -0.31
CA VAL A 300 -12.22 -4.57 0.15
C VAL A 300 -12.02 -3.07 0.41
N THR A 301 -10.90 -2.67 0.99
CA THR A 301 -10.56 -1.26 1.18
C THR A 301 -10.42 -0.55 -0.16
N SER A 302 -9.74 -1.16 -1.15
CA SER A 302 -9.60 -0.61 -2.51
C SER A 302 -10.92 -0.52 -3.27
N TYR A 303 -11.88 -1.38 -2.99
CA TYR A 303 -13.24 -1.22 -3.55
C TYR A 303 -13.96 -0.02 -2.97
N PHE A 304 -13.89 0.16 -1.66
CA PHE A 304 -14.57 1.27 -1.01
C PHE A 304 -13.89 2.61 -1.26
N ASP A 305 -12.55 2.65 -1.38
CA ASP A 305 -11.85 3.91 -1.63
C ASP A 305 -12.25 4.57 -2.96
N LEU A 306 -12.54 3.75 -4.01
CA LEU A 306 -13.08 4.25 -5.29
C LEU A 306 -14.44 4.94 -5.10
N ALA A 307 -15.25 4.47 -4.14
CA ALA A 307 -16.58 4.95 -3.88
C ALA A 307 -16.64 6.13 -2.89
N LEU A 308 -15.63 6.30 -2.04
CA LEU A 308 -15.64 7.32 -0.98
C LEU A 308 -15.78 8.75 -1.51
N PRO A 309 -15.13 9.19 -2.61
CA PRO A 309 -15.39 10.53 -3.16
C PRO A 309 -16.84 10.72 -3.61
N PHE A 310 -17.48 9.69 -4.18
CA PHE A 310 -18.90 9.72 -4.55
C PHE A 310 -19.79 9.81 -3.30
N LEU A 311 -19.54 9.00 -2.28
CA LEU A 311 -20.26 9.03 -1.01
C LEU A 311 -20.12 10.37 -0.27
N ALA A 312 -18.96 11.01 -0.39
CA ALA A 312 -18.69 12.33 0.16
C ALA A 312 -19.32 13.49 -0.63
N GLY A 313 -19.93 13.20 -1.79
CA GLY A 313 -20.49 14.23 -2.70
C GLY A 313 -19.42 15.04 -3.46
N LEU A 314 -18.19 14.51 -3.56
CA LEU A 314 -17.03 15.15 -4.21
C LEU A 314 -16.80 14.64 -5.64
N SER A 315 -17.55 13.65 -6.08
CA SER A 315 -17.55 13.12 -7.45
C SER A 315 -18.94 12.63 -7.83
N ASP A 316 -19.16 12.34 -9.10
CA ASP A 316 -20.42 11.86 -9.61
C ASP A 316 -20.41 10.37 -9.99
N ARG A 317 -21.54 9.85 -10.52
CA ARG A 317 -21.70 8.45 -10.94
C ARG A 317 -20.78 8.09 -12.11
N LEU A 318 -20.53 9.01 -13.01
CA LEU A 318 -19.68 8.78 -14.18
C LEU A 318 -18.22 8.69 -13.76
N ASP A 319 -17.81 9.52 -12.82
CA ASP A 319 -16.49 9.43 -12.19
C ASP A 319 -16.27 8.07 -11.53
N LEU A 320 -17.25 7.57 -10.76
CA LEU A 320 -17.18 6.24 -10.14
C LEU A 320 -17.06 5.13 -11.19
N LEU A 321 -17.85 5.17 -12.28
CA LEU A 321 -17.75 4.17 -13.35
C LEU A 321 -16.41 4.24 -14.07
N LYS A 322 -15.86 5.44 -14.29
CA LYS A 322 -14.52 5.65 -14.86
C LYS A 322 -13.44 5.07 -13.96
N ASP A 323 -13.53 5.27 -12.66
CA ASP A 323 -12.55 4.74 -11.69
C ASP A 323 -12.62 3.20 -11.61
N LEU A 324 -13.81 2.61 -11.61
CA LEU A 324 -14.01 1.15 -11.71
C LEU A 324 -13.48 0.59 -13.04
N SER A 325 -13.69 1.30 -14.15
CA SER A 325 -13.11 0.93 -15.46
C SER A 325 -11.59 0.88 -15.39
N ALA A 326 -10.97 1.91 -14.84
CA ALA A 326 -9.52 2.00 -14.69
C ALA A 326 -8.96 0.90 -13.76
N GLU A 327 -9.69 0.55 -12.69
CA GLU A 327 -9.29 -0.50 -11.75
C GLU A 327 -9.41 -1.91 -12.33
N PHE A 328 -10.49 -2.19 -13.08
CA PHE A 328 -10.75 -3.54 -13.60
C PHE A 328 -10.08 -3.82 -14.95
N SER A 329 -9.81 -2.79 -15.75
CA SER A 329 -9.23 -2.92 -17.09
C SER A 329 -7.93 -3.74 -17.12
N PRO A 330 -6.93 -3.51 -16.24
CA PRO A 330 -5.71 -4.31 -16.23
C PRO A 330 -5.94 -5.79 -15.91
N LEU A 331 -6.97 -6.13 -15.12
CA LEU A 331 -7.33 -7.53 -14.85
C LEU A 331 -7.80 -8.26 -16.11
N LEU A 332 -8.46 -7.55 -17.01
CA LEU A 332 -9.00 -8.11 -18.25
C LEU A 332 -7.96 -8.20 -19.36
N ILE A 333 -7.02 -7.26 -19.38
CA ILE A 333 -5.92 -7.21 -20.36
C ILE A 333 -4.83 -8.23 -20.04
N HIS A 334 -4.43 -8.34 -18.75
CA HIS A 334 -3.31 -9.19 -18.37
C HIS A 334 -3.76 -10.63 -18.07
N THR A 335 -2.83 -11.57 -18.28
CA THR A 335 -3.08 -13.00 -18.15
C THR A 335 -2.84 -13.56 -16.75
N GLY A 336 -2.31 -12.77 -15.81
CA GLY A 336 -1.94 -13.22 -14.47
C GLY A 336 -3.03 -14.01 -13.74
N ARG A 337 -4.32 -13.62 -13.90
CA ARG A 337 -5.47 -14.34 -13.33
C ARG A 337 -5.63 -15.80 -13.80
N CYS A 338 -4.99 -16.15 -14.91
CA CYS A 338 -4.99 -17.54 -15.42
C CYS A 338 -3.90 -18.41 -14.77
N TYR A 339 -3.00 -17.82 -13.98
CA TYR A 339 -1.84 -18.50 -13.39
C TYR A 339 -1.77 -18.38 -11.87
N GLN A 340 -2.39 -17.37 -11.27
CA GLN A 340 -2.41 -17.16 -9.82
C GLN A 340 -3.82 -16.90 -9.33
N SER A 341 -4.25 -17.64 -8.29
CA SER A 341 -5.51 -17.40 -7.60
C SER A 341 -5.41 -16.15 -6.68
N LEU A 342 -6.56 -15.63 -6.26
CA LEU A 342 -6.58 -14.49 -5.34
C LEU A 342 -6.07 -14.86 -3.95
N ALA A 343 -6.39 -16.07 -3.47
CA ALA A 343 -5.86 -16.59 -2.20
C ALA A 343 -4.33 -16.76 -2.26
N ASP A 344 -3.78 -17.26 -3.37
CA ASP A 344 -2.33 -17.39 -3.54
C ASP A 344 -1.65 -16.02 -3.68
N SER A 345 -2.29 -15.05 -4.35
CA SER A 345 -1.78 -13.67 -4.40
C SER A 345 -1.60 -13.09 -2.99
N SER A 346 -2.56 -13.34 -2.08
CA SER A 346 -2.45 -12.92 -0.69
C SER A 346 -1.32 -13.65 0.05
N ARG A 347 -1.21 -14.99 -0.09
CA ARG A 347 -0.16 -15.80 0.57
C ARG A 347 1.24 -15.47 0.10
N GLU A 348 1.38 -15.16 -1.19
CA GLU A 348 2.66 -14.92 -1.86
C GLU A 348 3.04 -13.43 -1.93
N ALA A 349 2.30 -12.52 -1.28
CA ALA A 349 2.53 -11.08 -1.29
C ALA A 349 4.00 -10.72 -1.03
N TRP A 350 4.60 -11.34 -0.03
CA TRP A 350 5.98 -11.09 0.43
C TRP A 350 7.07 -11.31 -0.63
N VAL A 351 6.82 -12.21 -1.59
CA VAL A 351 7.82 -12.61 -2.57
C VAL A 351 7.43 -12.26 -4.01
N LYS A 352 6.17 -11.92 -4.26
CA LYS A 352 5.66 -11.60 -5.60
C LYS A 352 5.27 -10.14 -5.74
N LEU A 353 4.14 -9.69 -5.18
CA LEU A 353 3.56 -8.38 -5.47
C LEU A 353 4.53 -7.23 -5.20
N TYR A 354 5.18 -7.23 -4.03
CA TYR A 354 6.15 -6.18 -3.65
C TYR A 354 7.53 -6.31 -4.31
N LYS A 355 7.77 -7.38 -5.05
CA LYS A 355 8.98 -7.62 -5.86
C LYS A 355 8.65 -7.77 -7.34
N SER A 356 7.52 -7.21 -7.77
CA SER A 356 7.06 -7.31 -9.15
C SER A 356 7.98 -6.61 -10.13
N THR A 357 8.01 -7.14 -11.35
CA THR A 357 8.65 -6.57 -12.53
C THR A 357 7.57 -6.26 -13.58
N PRO A 358 7.86 -5.50 -14.64
CA PRO A 358 6.90 -5.26 -15.70
C PRO A 358 6.28 -6.54 -16.31
N ALA A 359 7.03 -7.66 -16.30
CA ALA A 359 6.54 -8.96 -16.79
C ALA A 359 5.69 -9.74 -15.77
N SER A 360 5.66 -9.34 -14.51
CA SER A 360 4.93 -10.06 -13.46
C SER A 360 3.43 -10.13 -13.72
N VAL A 361 2.84 -9.13 -14.36
CA VAL A 361 1.41 -9.07 -14.71
C VAL A 361 0.94 -10.22 -15.62
N ASP A 362 1.87 -10.90 -16.29
CA ASP A 362 1.55 -12.02 -17.16
C ASP A 362 1.26 -13.32 -16.37
N VAL A 363 1.79 -13.43 -15.12
CA VAL A 363 1.71 -14.64 -14.29
C VAL A 363 1.30 -14.37 -12.84
N GLN A 364 1.06 -13.11 -12.48
CA GLN A 364 0.68 -12.68 -11.13
C GLN A 364 -0.53 -11.77 -11.18
N VAL A 365 -1.31 -11.77 -10.10
CA VAL A 365 -2.39 -10.81 -9.86
C VAL A 365 -2.11 -9.99 -8.60
N SER A 366 -2.64 -8.77 -8.56
CA SER A 366 -2.66 -7.96 -7.35
C SER A 366 -3.88 -8.33 -6.51
N TYR A 367 -3.67 -8.68 -5.23
CA TYR A 367 -4.77 -8.90 -4.30
C TYR A 367 -5.51 -7.60 -3.94
N TYR A 368 -4.93 -6.42 -4.18
CA TYR A 368 -5.64 -5.14 -4.17
C TYR A 368 -6.69 -5.13 -5.27
N ARG A 369 -6.25 -5.21 -6.52
CA ARG A 369 -7.07 -5.03 -7.71
C ARG A 369 -8.06 -6.18 -7.96
N LEU A 370 -7.59 -7.43 -7.91
CA LEU A 370 -8.50 -8.59 -8.04
C LEU A 370 -9.40 -8.72 -6.81
N GLY A 371 -8.91 -8.34 -5.62
CA GLY A 371 -9.70 -8.25 -4.40
C GLY A 371 -10.79 -7.18 -4.49
N ALA A 372 -10.51 -6.00 -5.05
CA ALA A 372 -11.52 -4.96 -5.30
C ALA A 372 -12.59 -5.45 -6.30
N ALA A 373 -12.20 -6.15 -7.35
CA ALA A 373 -13.14 -6.73 -8.29
C ALA A 373 -14.02 -7.83 -7.65
N LEU A 374 -13.45 -8.66 -6.77
CA LEU A 374 -14.22 -9.63 -5.98
C LEU A 374 -15.17 -8.91 -5.02
N ALA A 375 -14.70 -7.88 -4.31
CA ALA A 375 -15.49 -7.08 -3.38
C ALA A 375 -16.69 -6.43 -4.10
N PHE A 376 -16.48 -5.87 -5.29
CA PHE A 376 -17.55 -5.37 -6.16
C PHE A 376 -18.57 -6.47 -6.50
N CYS A 377 -18.10 -7.63 -6.98
CA CYS A 377 -19.00 -8.75 -7.31
C CYS A 377 -19.78 -9.23 -6.09
N LEU A 378 -19.13 -9.34 -4.95
CA LEU A 378 -19.74 -9.73 -3.69
C LEU A 378 -20.79 -8.72 -3.23
N ASP A 379 -20.48 -7.41 -3.26
CA ASP A 379 -21.43 -6.38 -2.85
C ASP A 379 -22.70 -6.40 -3.71
N VAL A 380 -22.57 -6.49 -5.05
CA VAL A 380 -23.72 -6.58 -5.94
C VAL A 380 -24.58 -7.82 -5.65
N ARG A 381 -23.94 -9.00 -5.41
CA ARG A 381 -24.66 -10.23 -5.04
C ARG A 381 -25.38 -10.11 -3.69
N LEU A 382 -24.74 -9.51 -2.71
CA LEU A 382 -25.36 -9.22 -1.41
C LEU A 382 -26.56 -8.26 -1.55
N ARG A 383 -26.46 -7.22 -2.42
CA ARG A 383 -27.58 -6.30 -2.72
C ARG A 383 -28.77 -7.01 -3.35
N GLN A 384 -28.55 -8.05 -4.14
CA GLN A 384 -29.64 -8.90 -4.65
C GLN A 384 -30.38 -9.63 -3.52
N GLN A 385 -29.71 -9.93 -2.41
CA GLN A 385 -30.26 -10.59 -1.21
C GLN A 385 -30.73 -9.60 -0.13
N GLY A 386 -30.70 -8.28 -0.39
CA GLY A 386 -31.11 -7.25 0.56
C GLY A 386 -30.08 -6.94 1.66
N SER A 387 -28.81 -7.30 1.43
CA SER A 387 -27.67 -7.00 2.29
C SER A 387 -26.60 -6.19 1.54
N SER A 388 -25.45 -5.91 2.15
CA SER A 388 -24.33 -5.22 1.50
C SER A 388 -22.97 -5.70 2.05
N LEU A 389 -21.91 -5.43 1.30
CA LEU A 389 -20.55 -5.71 1.77
C LEU A 389 -20.19 -4.84 2.99
N ALA A 390 -20.68 -3.60 3.05
CA ALA A 390 -20.53 -2.73 4.22
C ALA A 390 -21.12 -3.39 5.48
N GLN A 391 -22.30 -4.03 5.40
CA GLN A 391 -22.88 -4.75 6.53
C GLN A 391 -22.04 -5.96 6.95
N ILE A 392 -21.44 -6.70 6.01
CA ILE A 392 -20.49 -7.80 6.33
C ILE A 392 -19.27 -7.25 7.06
N LEU A 393 -18.69 -6.15 6.56
CA LEU A 393 -17.53 -5.50 7.17
C LEU A 393 -17.83 -5.02 8.61
N ARG A 394 -18.98 -4.35 8.83
CA ARG A 394 -19.45 -3.90 10.15
C ARG A 394 -19.66 -5.08 11.12
N ARG A 395 -20.25 -6.18 10.65
CA ARG A 395 -20.45 -7.39 11.46
C ARG A 395 -19.12 -7.97 11.93
N LEU A 396 -18.14 -8.08 11.04
CA LEU A 396 -16.80 -8.53 11.38
C LEU A 396 -16.10 -7.55 12.31
N TRP A 397 -16.27 -6.25 12.11
CA TRP A 397 -15.77 -5.20 12.99
C TRP A 397 -16.31 -5.36 14.44
N LEU A 398 -17.61 -5.50 14.59
CA LEU A 398 -18.24 -5.67 15.91
C LEU A 398 -17.78 -6.98 16.59
N LYS A 399 -17.61 -8.07 15.82
CA LYS A 399 -17.27 -9.39 16.36
C LYS A 399 -15.78 -9.52 16.68
N PHE A 400 -14.89 -8.96 15.87
CA PHE A 400 -13.45 -9.18 15.96
C PHE A 400 -12.65 -7.89 16.20
N GLY A 401 -12.99 -6.78 15.56
CA GLY A 401 -12.27 -5.52 15.66
C GLY A 401 -12.32 -4.92 17.07
N LEU A 402 -13.52 -4.73 17.61
CA LEU A 402 -13.72 -4.20 18.97
C LEU A 402 -13.16 -5.10 20.06
N SER A 403 -13.18 -6.42 19.85
CA SER A 403 -12.65 -7.40 20.82
C SER A 403 -11.15 -7.65 20.69
N ALA A 404 -10.47 -6.96 19.79
CA ALA A 404 -9.06 -7.16 19.44
C ALA A 404 -8.69 -8.63 19.15
N ARG A 405 -9.66 -9.43 18.67
CA ARG A 405 -9.44 -10.79 18.19
C ARG A 405 -9.16 -10.75 16.70
N GLY A 406 -8.25 -11.59 16.23
CA GLY A 406 -8.04 -11.76 14.79
C GLY A 406 -9.18 -12.56 14.16
N TYR A 407 -9.56 -12.21 12.92
CA TYR A 407 -10.47 -13.00 12.10
C TYR A 407 -9.71 -13.97 11.19
N SER A 408 -10.42 -14.99 10.70
CA SER A 408 -9.92 -15.94 9.71
C SER A 408 -10.81 -15.92 8.47
N ARG A 409 -10.35 -16.56 7.41
CA ARG A 409 -11.16 -16.78 6.20
C ARG A 409 -12.50 -17.47 6.50
N LEU A 410 -12.53 -18.38 7.49
CA LEU A 410 -13.76 -19.04 7.90
C LEU A 410 -14.77 -18.04 8.50
N ASP A 411 -14.31 -17.06 9.27
CA ASP A 411 -15.18 -16.03 9.85
C ASP A 411 -15.81 -15.14 8.80
N ILE A 412 -15.06 -14.82 7.72
CA ILE A 412 -15.59 -14.12 6.55
C ILE A 412 -16.65 -14.97 5.87
N TYR A 413 -16.35 -16.26 5.61
CA TYR A 413 -17.27 -17.21 5.01
C TYR A 413 -18.58 -17.31 5.82
N GLU A 414 -18.50 -17.51 7.13
CA GLU A 414 -19.66 -17.59 8.03
C GLU A 414 -20.49 -16.31 7.98
N SER A 415 -19.86 -15.14 7.97
CA SER A 415 -20.56 -13.85 7.90
C SER A 415 -21.33 -13.67 6.59
N ILE A 416 -20.84 -14.21 5.48
CA ILE A 416 -21.54 -14.22 4.19
C ILE A 416 -22.63 -15.29 4.21
N ALA A 417 -22.35 -16.49 4.75
CA ALA A 417 -23.28 -17.61 4.82
C ALA A 417 -24.53 -17.32 5.66
N GLU A 418 -24.43 -16.41 6.64
CA GLU A 418 -25.61 -15.91 7.39
C GLU A 418 -26.59 -15.13 6.50
N VAL A 419 -26.14 -14.58 5.37
CA VAL A 419 -26.99 -13.92 4.37
C VAL A 419 -27.39 -14.91 3.30
N ASP A 420 -26.42 -15.63 2.70
CA ASP A 420 -26.61 -16.59 1.63
C ASP A 420 -25.49 -17.63 1.64
N LEU A 421 -25.83 -18.89 1.95
CA LEU A 421 -24.87 -19.99 2.04
C LEU A 421 -24.25 -20.35 0.68
N ASP A 422 -25.03 -20.25 -0.40
CA ASP A 422 -24.54 -20.60 -1.72
C ASP A 422 -23.59 -19.50 -2.24
N LEU A 423 -23.88 -18.25 -1.99
CA LEU A 423 -22.96 -17.14 -2.25
C LEU A 423 -21.65 -17.30 -1.49
N ALA A 424 -21.68 -17.72 -0.21
CA ALA A 424 -20.46 -17.98 0.56
C ALA A 424 -19.58 -19.06 -0.09
N LYS A 425 -20.18 -20.13 -0.63
CA LYS A 425 -19.47 -21.16 -1.39
C LYS A 425 -18.89 -20.62 -2.70
N GLU A 426 -19.66 -19.78 -3.41
CA GLU A 426 -19.18 -19.12 -4.64
C GLU A 426 -17.97 -18.24 -4.36
N VAL A 427 -18.00 -17.43 -3.28
CA VAL A 427 -16.87 -16.58 -2.88
C VAL A 427 -15.61 -17.41 -2.60
N ASN A 428 -15.73 -18.54 -1.91
CA ASN A 428 -14.59 -19.45 -1.73
C ASN A 428 -14.04 -19.97 -3.07
N ASN A 429 -14.91 -20.28 -4.03
CA ASN A 429 -14.48 -20.68 -5.37
C ASN A 429 -13.78 -19.52 -6.11
N TRP A 430 -14.27 -18.27 -5.97
CA TRP A 430 -13.61 -17.11 -6.59
C TRP A 430 -12.22 -16.85 -6.00
N LEU A 431 -12.02 -17.16 -4.72
CA LEU A 431 -10.72 -17.02 -4.06
C LEU A 431 -9.70 -18.06 -4.52
N ASP A 432 -10.11 -19.31 -4.69
CA ASP A 432 -9.19 -20.44 -4.90
C ASP A 432 -9.01 -20.82 -6.38
N GLN A 433 -10.00 -20.53 -7.23
CA GLN A 433 -9.95 -20.92 -8.63
C GLN A 433 -9.39 -19.82 -9.53
N LEU A 434 -8.68 -20.24 -10.57
CA LEU A 434 -8.13 -19.34 -11.58
C LEU A 434 -9.23 -18.80 -12.49
N ASN A 435 -9.17 -17.51 -12.81
CA ASN A 435 -10.02 -16.84 -13.80
C ASN A 435 -11.52 -17.10 -13.64
N ASN A 436 -12.02 -17.19 -12.39
CA ASN A 436 -13.38 -17.63 -12.08
C ASN A 436 -14.31 -16.50 -11.60
N LEU A 437 -13.85 -15.27 -11.52
CA LEU A 437 -14.67 -14.14 -11.06
C LEU A 437 -15.70 -13.75 -12.13
N PRO A 438 -17.03 -13.68 -11.80
CA PRO A 438 -18.08 -13.41 -12.78
C PRO A 438 -18.27 -11.90 -13.07
N LEU A 439 -17.17 -11.14 -13.18
CA LEU A 439 -17.16 -9.68 -13.25
C LEU A 439 -18.10 -9.14 -14.34
N LYS A 440 -17.99 -9.65 -15.57
CA LYS A 440 -18.83 -9.20 -16.70
C LYS A 440 -20.32 -9.45 -16.46
N SER A 441 -20.66 -10.63 -15.92
CA SER A 441 -22.05 -10.97 -15.60
C SER A 441 -22.64 -10.04 -14.54
N VAL A 442 -21.85 -9.75 -13.49
CA VAL A 442 -22.29 -8.90 -12.38
C VAL A 442 -22.45 -7.45 -12.82
N ILE A 443 -21.56 -6.94 -13.68
CA ILE A 443 -21.70 -5.61 -14.30
C ILE A 443 -23.01 -5.53 -15.11
N ASN A 444 -23.31 -6.57 -15.90
CA ASN A 444 -24.56 -6.62 -16.67
C ASN A 444 -25.82 -6.66 -15.77
N ASP A 445 -25.76 -7.30 -14.60
CA ASP A 445 -26.87 -7.33 -13.64
C ASP A 445 -27.27 -5.93 -13.13
N LEU A 446 -26.31 -4.98 -13.16
CA LEU A 446 -26.55 -3.56 -12.84
C LEU A 446 -27.05 -2.73 -14.04
N GLY A 447 -27.24 -3.33 -15.21
CA GLY A 447 -27.54 -2.58 -16.45
C GLY A 447 -26.38 -1.67 -16.84
N LEU A 448 -25.17 -2.23 -16.71
CA LEU A 448 -23.94 -1.64 -17.17
C LEU A 448 -23.31 -2.56 -18.23
N HIS A 449 -22.60 -1.98 -19.16
CA HIS A 449 -21.83 -2.71 -20.18
C HIS A 449 -20.36 -2.61 -19.90
N LEU A 450 -19.64 -3.72 -20.06
CA LEU A 450 -18.18 -3.78 -20.00
C LEU A 450 -17.67 -4.05 -21.40
N GLU A 451 -17.12 -3.02 -22.04
CA GLU A 451 -16.72 -3.05 -23.44
C GLU A 451 -15.23 -2.74 -23.63
N PRO A 452 -14.56 -3.46 -24.54
CA PRO A 452 -13.17 -3.16 -24.86
C PRO A 452 -13.09 -1.92 -25.74
N VAL A 453 -12.24 -0.99 -25.37
CA VAL A 453 -11.82 0.13 -26.21
C VAL A 453 -10.52 -0.27 -26.92
N LEU A 454 -10.55 -0.28 -28.24
CA LEU A 454 -9.39 -0.67 -29.02
C LEU A 454 -8.39 0.49 -29.12
N SER A 455 -7.11 0.16 -29.05
CA SER A 455 -6.06 1.11 -29.33
C SER A 455 -6.14 1.59 -30.79
N ASN A 456 -5.95 2.87 -31.00
CA ASN A 456 -5.80 3.41 -32.37
C ASN A 456 -4.47 2.99 -33.02
N GLU A 457 -3.58 2.44 -32.23
CA GLU A 457 -2.24 1.98 -32.63
C GLU A 457 -2.17 0.47 -32.46
N GLY A 458 -1.46 -0.18 -33.35
CA GLY A 458 -1.33 -1.62 -33.20
C GLY A 458 -0.50 -2.02 -31.99
N GLU A 459 -0.85 -3.15 -31.40
CA GLU A 459 -0.19 -3.67 -30.21
C GLU A 459 0.99 -4.59 -30.57
N THR A 460 2.21 -4.19 -30.26
CA THR A 460 3.40 -5.02 -30.45
C THR A 460 3.55 -6.09 -29.36
N GLY A 461 2.98 -5.83 -28.19
CA GLY A 461 3.20 -6.60 -26.97
C GLY A 461 4.54 -6.31 -26.31
N LEU A 462 5.20 -5.19 -26.62
CA LEU A 462 6.45 -4.75 -26.00
C LEU A 462 6.17 -3.66 -24.95
N THR A 463 6.80 -3.80 -23.78
CA THR A 463 7.00 -2.70 -22.85
C THR A 463 8.47 -2.32 -22.84
N LEU A 464 8.74 -1.03 -23.03
CA LEU A 464 10.08 -0.48 -23.16
C LEU A 464 10.40 0.46 -22.00
N VAL A 465 11.68 0.57 -21.69
CA VAL A 465 12.22 1.60 -20.80
C VAL A 465 13.41 2.28 -21.48
N GLU A 466 13.48 3.58 -21.34
CA GLU A 466 14.64 4.37 -21.75
C GLU A 466 15.52 4.63 -20.53
N SER A 467 16.77 4.22 -20.58
CA SER A 467 17.77 4.44 -19.55
C SER A 467 19.15 4.57 -20.16
N GLU A 468 19.89 5.60 -19.77
CA GLU A 468 21.27 5.85 -20.24
C GLU A 468 21.43 5.90 -21.78
N GLY A 469 20.39 6.39 -22.47
CA GLY A 469 20.36 6.47 -23.95
C GLY A 469 20.16 5.14 -24.66
N GLN A 470 19.77 4.09 -23.93
CA GLN A 470 19.38 2.77 -24.44
C GLN A 470 17.89 2.56 -24.26
N ILE A 471 17.26 1.90 -25.23
CA ILE A 471 15.86 1.47 -25.15
C ILE A 471 15.84 -0.03 -24.91
N LYS A 472 15.45 -0.46 -23.71
CA LYS A 472 15.41 -1.88 -23.34
C LYS A 472 13.99 -2.40 -23.26
N ILE A 473 13.82 -3.64 -23.70
CA ILE A 473 12.59 -4.39 -23.54
C ILE A 473 12.52 -4.89 -22.10
N THR A 474 11.49 -4.45 -21.38
CA THR A 474 11.24 -4.86 -19.98
C THR A 474 10.12 -5.87 -19.85
N ARG A 475 9.25 -5.99 -20.88
CA ARG A 475 8.22 -7.03 -20.99
C ARG A 475 7.97 -7.37 -22.45
N VAL A 476 7.70 -8.63 -22.71
CA VAL A 476 7.16 -9.15 -23.97
C VAL A 476 5.90 -9.94 -23.63
N THR A 477 4.75 -9.46 -24.04
CA THR A 477 3.46 -10.13 -23.78
C THR A 477 3.45 -11.51 -24.41
N ILE A 478 3.12 -12.53 -23.65
CA ILE A 478 3.06 -13.93 -24.09
C ILE A 478 2.03 -14.05 -25.23
N GLY A 479 2.44 -14.70 -26.34
CA GLY A 479 1.60 -14.87 -27.53
C GLY A 479 1.51 -13.65 -28.45
N SER A 480 2.09 -12.50 -28.07
CA SER A 480 2.16 -11.30 -28.92
C SER A 480 3.03 -11.51 -30.15
N MET A 481 2.93 -10.59 -31.10
CA MET A 481 3.76 -10.60 -32.30
C MET A 481 5.25 -10.48 -31.98
N ALA A 482 5.62 -9.67 -30.99
CA ALA A 482 7.00 -9.56 -30.53
C ALA A 482 7.51 -10.88 -29.90
N ASN A 483 6.63 -11.58 -29.16
CA ASN A 483 6.95 -12.90 -28.61
C ASN A 483 7.16 -13.94 -29.71
N GLN A 484 6.27 -13.98 -30.71
CA GLN A 484 6.37 -14.87 -31.87
C GLN A 484 7.62 -14.56 -32.73
N ALA A 485 8.01 -13.29 -32.82
CA ALA A 485 9.22 -12.85 -33.48
C ALA A 485 10.52 -13.17 -32.70
N GLY A 486 10.41 -13.74 -31.50
CA GLY A 486 11.54 -14.15 -30.68
C GLY A 486 12.25 -13.01 -29.95
N LEU A 487 11.63 -11.86 -29.78
CA LEU A 487 12.13 -10.80 -28.89
C LEU A 487 11.93 -11.23 -27.43
N VAL A 488 12.85 -10.84 -26.56
CA VAL A 488 12.83 -11.20 -25.14
C VAL A 488 13.17 -10.00 -24.25
N VAL A 489 12.84 -10.11 -22.98
CA VAL A 489 13.23 -9.14 -21.94
C VAL A 489 14.76 -9.02 -21.89
N GLY A 490 15.25 -7.79 -21.85
CA GLY A 490 16.67 -7.44 -21.84
C GLY A 490 17.27 -7.19 -23.23
N ASP A 491 16.52 -7.43 -24.32
CA ASP A 491 16.95 -6.97 -25.66
C ASP A 491 16.94 -5.43 -25.68
N GLU A 492 17.97 -4.83 -26.30
CA GLU A 492 18.02 -3.41 -26.60
C GLU A 492 17.45 -3.19 -28.01
N LEU A 493 16.44 -2.34 -28.12
CA LEU A 493 15.83 -1.97 -29.39
C LEU A 493 16.68 -0.90 -30.07
N LEU A 494 17.23 -1.20 -31.23
CA LEU A 494 18.14 -0.31 -31.95
C LEU A 494 17.49 0.41 -33.12
N ALA A 495 16.72 -0.32 -33.96
CA ALA A 495 16.08 0.25 -35.13
C ALA A 495 14.80 -0.50 -35.49
N ILE A 496 13.87 0.22 -36.14
CA ILE A 496 12.61 -0.29 -36.70
C ILE A 496 12.56 0.13 -38.17
N GLY A 497 12.42 -0.81 -39.10
CA GLY A 497 12.36 -0.53 -40.53
C GLY A 497 13.60 0.20 -41.06
N GLY A 498 14.77 0.00 -40.44
CA GLY A 498 16.02 0.67 -40.78
C GLY A 498 16.19 2.07 -40.16
N PHE A 499 15.18 2.58 -39.43
CA PHE A 499 15.27 3.85 -38.71
C PHE A 499 15.72 3.59 -37.28
N ARG A 500 16.75 4.33 -36.83
CA ARG A 500 17.26 4.18 -35.45
C ARG A 500 16.25 4.67 -34.43
N CYS A 501 15.97 3.83 -33.42
CA CYS A 501 15.21 4.22 -32.24
C CYS A 501 16.09 4.97 -31.26
N ARG A 502 15.59 6.07 -30.70
CA ARG A 502 16.27 6.91 -29.69
C ARG A 502 15.40 7.14 -28.45
N HIS A 503 14.09 7.06 -28.64
CA HIS A 503 13.09 7.28 -27.61
C HIS A 503 12.06 6.16 -27.60
N VAL A 504 11.42 5.93 -26.48
CA VAL A 504 10.37 4.91 -26.35
C VAL A 504 9.23 5.14 -27.34
N ASP A 505 8.90 6.41 -27.59
CA ASP A 505 7.84 6.82 -28.53
C ASP A 505 8.16 6.48 -30.00
N ASP A 506 9.42 6.24 -30.34
CA ASP A 506 9.82 5.83 -31.71
C ASP A 506 9.19 4.48 -32.09
N LEU A 507 8.89 3.61 -31.09
CA LEU A 507 8.18 2.36 -31.34
C LEU A 507 6.83 2.64 -32.00
N LYS A 508 6.04 3.56 -31.45
CA LYS A 508 4.74 3.94 -31.99
C LYS A 508 4.86 4.62 -33.36
N ALA A 509 5.82 5.55 -33.49
CA ALA A 509 5.98 6.34 -34.67
C ALA A 509 6.48 5.54 -35.91
N LEU A 510 7.24 4.45 -35.69
CA LEU A 510 7.90 3.68 -36.73
C LEU A 510 7.24 2.32 -37.02
N MET A 511 6.28 1.88 -36.15
CA MET A 511 5.54 0.64 -36.41
C MET A 511 4.43 0.85 -37.42
N PRO A 512 4.45 0.13 -38.57
CA PRO A 512 3.39 0.24 -39.56
C PRO A 512 2.13 -0.54 -39.11
N ASN A 513 0.96 -0.05 -39.55
CA ASN A 513 -0.32 -0.67 -39.24
C ASN A 513 -0.74 -1.79 -40.21
N ASP A 514 -0.11 -1.89 -41.39
CA ASP A 514 -0.61 -2.67 -42.53
C ASP A 514 0.41 -3.65 -43.14
N HIS A 515 1.67 -3.61 -42.73
CA HIS A 515 2.71 -4.51 -43.20
C HIS A 515 3.73 -4.88 -42.14
N SER A 516 4.49 -5.95 -42.37
CA SER A 516 5.54 -6.39 -41.45
C SER A 516 6.76 -5.48 -41.53
N VAL A 517 7.45 -5.34 -40.40
CA VAL A 517 8.64 -4.48 -40.27
C VAL A 517 9.79 -5.25 -39.63
N VAL A 518 11.01 -4.94 -40.08
CA VAL A 518 12.24 -5.48 -39.52
C VAL A 518 12.62 -4.71 -38.26
N ILE A 519 12.85 -5.43 -37.19
CA ILE A 519 13.37 -4.92 -35.92
C ILE A 519 14.83 -5.32 -35.80
N THR A 520 15.71 -4.33 -35.63
CA THR A 520 17.12 -4.54 -35.30
C THR A 520 17.28 -4.38 -33.79
N TYR A 521 17.86 -5.36 -33.12
CA TYR A 521 18.06 -5.39 -31.68
C TYR A 521 19.47 -5.82 -31.31
N SER A 522 19.88 -5.53 -30.06
CA SER A 522 21.09 -6.08 -29.45
C SER A 522 20.72 -6.99 -28.30
N ARG A 523 21.16 -8.25 -28.37
CA ARG A 523 21.01 -9.25 -27.33
C ARG A 523 22.36 -9.64 -26.77
N ARG A 524 22.65 -9.26 -25.53
CA ARG A 524 23.95 -9.52 -24.88
C ARG A 524 25.12 -9.01 -25.71
N GLY A 525 24.97 -7.81 -26.31
CA GLY A 525 25.99 -7.15 -27.15
C GLY A 525 26.10 -7.70 -28.59
N ARG A 526 25.26 -8.68 -28.98
CA ARG A 526 25.21 -9.20 -30.34
C ARG A 526 24.04 -8.61 -31.10
N LEU A 527 24.27 -8.08 -32.27
CA LEU A 527 23.23 -7.59 -33.15
C LEU A 527 22.43 -8.74 -33.74
N GLY A 528 21.13 -8.55 -33.83
CA GLY A 528 20.20 -9.44 -34.46
C GLY A 528 19.09 -8.67 -35.18
N GLU A 529 18.45 -9.34 -36.10
CA GLU A 529 17.27 -8.83 -36.78
C GLU A 529 16.15 -9.85 -36.69
N THR A 530 14.93 -9.37 -36.58
CA THR A 530 13.72 -10.17 -36.67
C THR A 530 12.62 -9.36 -37.34
N THR A 531 11.59 -10.05 -37.82
CA THR A 531 10.44 -9.39 -38.44
C THR A 531 9.22 -9.53 -37.56
N ILE A 532 8.61 -8.39 -37.21
CA ILE A 532 7.30 -8.36 -36.57
C ILE A 532 6.23 -8.21 -37.65
N ALA A 533 5.19 -9.04 -37.62
CA ALA A 533 4.08 -8.94 -38.55
C ALA A 533 3.28 -7.64 -38.33
N SER A 534 2.42 -7.31 -39.29
CA SER A 534 1.56 -6.12 -39.19
C SER A 534 0.68 -6.17 -37.96
N ASN A 535 0.44 -5.02 -37.40
CA ASN A 535 -0.12 -4.84 -36.11
C ASN A 535 -1.68 -4.85 -36.17
N GLN A 536 -2.31 -5.72 -35.38
CA GLN A 536 -3.75 -5.64 -35.14
C GLN A 536 -3.99 -4.72 -33.95
N PRO A 537 -5.05 -3.90 -33.95
CA PRO A 537 -5.41 -3.12 -32.78
C PRO A 537 -5.63 -4.04 -31.56
N GLY A 538 -4.90 -3.81 -30.50
CA GLY A 538 -5.12 -4.46 -29.20
C GLY A 538 -6.20 -3.75 -28.39
N VAL A 539 -6.55 -4.30 -27.26
CA VAL A 539 -7.43 -3.64 -26.28
C VAL A 539 -6.58 -2.67 -25.47
N ASP A 540 -6.84 -1.38 -25.58
CA ASP A 540 -6.19 -0.34 -24.80
C ASP A 540 -6.69 -0.36 -23.34
N HIS A 541 -7.99 -0.32 -23.20
CA HIS A 541 -8.65 -0.41 -21.90
C HIS A 541 -10.07 -0.98 -22.03
N TRP A 542 -10.72 -1.20 -20.90
CA TRP A 542 -12.12 -1.61 -20.83
C TRP A 542 -12.93 -0.50 -20.15
N ASP A 543 -14.03 -0.11 -20.77
CA ASP A 543 -14.95 0.87 -20.23
C ASP A 543 -16.19 0.23 -19.64
N ILE A 544 -16.67 0.79 -18.53
CA ILE A 544 -17.97 0.50 -17.94
C ILE A 544 -18.92 1.65 -18.30
N THR A 545 -19.93 1.37 -19.10
CA THR A 545 -20.91 2.35 -19.56
C THR A 545 -22.32 2.00 -19.10
N MET A 546 -23.20 3.00 -19.00
CA MET A 546 -24.59 2.76 -18.62
C MET A 546 -25.41 2.28 -19.81
N ASP A 547 -26.28 1.27 -19.58
CA ASP A 547 -27.32 0.86 -20.52
C ASP A 547 -28.53 1.78 -20.36
N ASP A 548 -28.80 2.61 -21.35
CA ASP A 548 -29.95 3.50 -21.38
C ASP A 548 -31.29 2.75 -21.54
N GLN A 549 -31.27 1.49 -21.95
CA GLN A 549 -32.43 0.64 -22.15
C GLN A 549 -32.60 -0.43 -21.06
N ALA A 550 -31.84 -0.32 -19.97
CA ALA A 550 -31.89 -1.26 -18.86
C ALA A 550 -33.32 -1.39 -18.28
N SER A 551 -33.68 -2.61 -17.86
CA SER A 551 -34.98 -2.87 -17.24
C SER A 551 -35.15 -2.13 -15.91
N SER A 552 -36.38 -1.82 -15.51
CA SER A 552 -36.65 -1.19 -14.21
C SER A 552 -36.08 -2.01 -13.02
N LYS A 553 -36.09 -3.34 -13.11
CA LYS A 553 -35.50 -4.23 -12.09
C LYS A 553 -34.01 -4.01 -11.98
N THR A 554 -33.32 -3.93 -13.09
CA THR A 554 -31.87 -3.73 -13.20
C THR A 554 -31.49 -2.33 -12.70
N ILE A 555 -32.24 -1.30 -13.11
CA ILE A 555 -32.07 0.08 -12.62
C ILE A 555 -32.22 0.13 -11.10
N ASN A 556 -33.25 -0.51 -10.55
CA ASN A 556 -33.47 -0.54 -9.10
C ASN A 556 -32.32 -1.25 -8.35
N LEU A 557 -31.72 -2.28 -8.92
CA LEU A 557 -30.53 -2.92 -8.32
C LEU A 557 -29.32 -1.97 -8.36
N ARG A 558 -29.11 -1.30 -9.51
CA ARG A 558 -28.05 -0.30 -9.64
C ARG A 558 -28.20 0.85 -8.65
N GLU A 559 -29.41 1.41 -8.48
CA GLU A 559 -29.62 2.49 -7.50
C GLU A 559 -29.34 2.01 -6.07
N ARG A 560 -29.80 0.82 -5.68
CA ARG A 560 -29.45 0.23 -4.37
C ARG A 560 -27.96 -0.02 -4.21
N TRP A 561 -27.24 -0.39 -5.28
CA TRP A 561 -25.79 -0.54 -5.25
C TRP A 561 -25.10 0.81 -5.07
N LEU A 562 -25.57 1.88 -5.73
CA LEU A 562 -25.05 3.24 -5.60
C LEU A 562 -25.32 3.87 -4.22
N GLU A 563 -26.24 3.34 -3.43
CA GLU A 563 -26.42 3.76 -2.03
C GLU A 563 -25.18 3.41 -1.19
N ILE A 564 -24.42 2.38 -1.55
CA ILE A 564 -23.13 1.87 -1.02
C ILE A 564 -23.14 1.59 0.51
N VAL A 565 -23.87 2.35 1.31
CA VAL A 565 -23.97 2.26 2.79
C VAL A 565 -25.11 1.33 3.22
#